data_a76dbfcacb44c1e046e001a7f6f44b2d
#
_entry.id   a76dbfcacb44c1e046e001a7f6f44b2d
#
_cell.length_a   1.000
_cell.length_b   1.000
_cell.length_c   1.000
_cell.angle_alpha   90.00
_cell.angle_beta   90.00
_cell.angle_gamma   90.00
#
_symmetry.space_group_name_H-M   'P 1'
#
loop_
_entity.id
_entity.type
_entity.pdbx_description
1 polymer ?
#
loop_
_entity_poly.entity_id
_entity_poly.type
_entity_poly.pdbx_seq_one_letter_code
_entity_poly.pdbx_strand_id
1 'polypeptide(L)'
;MAKKKNSFSGSLGFVLAAAGSAVGVGNIWRFPYLCAKDGGGLFLLVYLVLVATFGFVLLTTDVAIGRRTKENALQAFGTLHPKWKFVGYLTFLVPMLIMTYYSVIGGWITKYFFEYLTTSGREVAQGGYFTSFITAKEAPLIFTGIFLALTIWVVYRGVEKGIEKFSCFIMPGLILLVIGIAIFSLTLSYTDADGTVRTGLQGFLVYVRPDFTGLTVKGFLEVLLDAMSQLFFSLSVSMGIMVTYGSYVKDEIDLNKATNQIEFFDTGVALLSGMMIIPAVFVFLGRDGMASGPSLTFISLPKVFQAMGGAGHIVGLAFFLMLGFAALTSCVSVMETLVANCMEVFGKTRKQMCVMVGIYSLITEVLICLGYNVLYFELKLPNGSTGQLLDVMDYISNSFLMPIISFLTSILIGWVVGPKWIVEEVEKNGEHFSRAGMYSFLIRYIVPAVMLVLFLVSTGFINML
;
A
#
# COMPACT_ATOMS: atom_id res chain seq x y z
N MET A 1 -5.79 -4.79 38.09
CA MET A 1 -5.91 -3.53 37.34
C MET A 1 -5.90 -3.87 35.85
N ALA A 2 -7.01 -3.67 35.15
CA ALA A 2 -7.06 -3.85 33.71
C ALA A 2 -6.02 -2.92 33.06
N LYS A 3 -5.07 -3.46 32.32
CA LYS A 3 -4.12 -2.66 31.53
C LYS A 3 -4.93 -1.75 30.62
N LYS A 4 -4.76 -0.43 30.76
CA LYS A 4 -5.40 0.57 29.87
C LYS A 4 -5.00 0.20 28.43
N LYS A 5 -5.95 -0.33 27.66
CA LYS A 5 -5.71 -0.76 26.29
C LYS A 5 -5.40 0.49 25.47
N ASN A 6 -4.41 0.42 24.59
CA ASN A 6 -4.12 1.52 23.66
C ASN A 6 -5.37 1.81 22.83
N SER A 7 -5.69 3.08 22.64
CA SER A 7 -6.83 3.52 21.82
C SER A 7 -6.46 4.79 21.08
N PHE A 8 -7.09 5.01 19.93
CA PHE A 8 -7.07 6.32 19.28
C PHE A 8 -7.81 7.35 20.13
N SER A 9 -7.40 8.62 20.04
CA SER A 9 -8.02 9.71 20.79
C SER A 9 -9.46 9.98 20.31
N GLY A 10 -9.69 9.87 18.99
CA GLY A 10 -10.96 10.10 18.34
C GLY A 10 -11.03 9.57 16.91
N SER A 11 -12.14 9.86 16.23
CA SER A 11 -12.40 9.42 14.86
C SER A 11 -11.35 9.93 13.86
N LEU A 12 -10.98 11.21 13.93
CA LEU A 12 -10.01 11.82 13.02
C LEU A 12 -8.64 11.14 13.14
N GLY A 13 -8.17 10.87 14.37
CA GLY A 13 -6.91 10.19 14.62
C GLY A 13 -6.89 8.79 14.03
N PHE A 14 -7.97 8.02 14.21
CA PHE A 14 -8.13 6.71 13.58
C PHE A 14 -8.12 6.80 12.06
N VAL A 15 -8.95 7.69 11.49
CA VAL A 15 -9.07 7.84 10.02
C VAL A 15 -7.72 8.20 9.40
N LEU A 16 -6.99 9.18 9.96
CA LEU A 16 -5.71 9.61 9.40
C LEU A 16 -4.61 8.55 9.59
N ALA A 17 -4.64 7.79 10.68
CA ALA A 17 -3.69 6.69 10.88
C ALA A 17 -3.96 5.54 9.89
N ALA A 18 -5.23 5.14 9.72
CA ALA A 18 -5.63 4.08 8.81
C ALA A 18 -5.47 4.51 7.33
N ALA A 19 -5.85 5.75 6.99
CA ALA A 19 -5.58 6.31 5.66
C ALA A 19 -4.08 6.41 5.38
N GLY A 20 -3.25 6.79 6.37
CA GLY A 20 -1.79 6.79 6.23
C GLY A 20 -1.19 5.40 6.06
N SER A 21 -1.85 4.37 6.57
CA SER A 21 -1.49 2.98 6.26
C SER A 21 -1.86 2.58 4.84
N ALA A 22 -3.05 2.96 4.41
CA ALA A 22 -3.58 2.67 3.08
C ALA A 22 -2.82 3.44 1.98
N VAL A 23 -2.63 4.75 2.17
CA VAL A 23 -1.86 5.60 1.25
C VAL A 23 -0.38 5.26 1.34
N GLY A 24 0.06 4.32 0.53
CA GLY A 24 1.43 3.83 0.49
C GLY A 24 2.14 4.09 -0.83
N VAL A 25 3.28 3.47 -0.93
CA VAL A 25 4.09 3.49 -2.15
C VAL A 25 3.32 2.93 -3.35
N GLY A 26 2.39 1.99 -3.13
CA GLY A 26 1.54 1.40 -4.17
C GLY A 26 0.64 2.40 -4.89
N ASN A 27 0.10 3.41 -4.19
CA ASN A 27 -0.70 4.47 -4.80
C ASN A 27 0.13 5.38 -5.71
N ILE A 28 1.43 5.51 -5.42
CA ILE A 28 2.30 6.48 -6.09
C ILE A 28 3.02 5.87 -7.28
N TRP A 29 3.46 4.62 -7.23
CA TRP A 29 4.17 4.04 -8.38
C TRP A 29 3.38 2.97 -9.13
N ARG A 30 2.69 2.05 -8.40
CA ARG A 30 2.00 0.92 -9.03
C ARG A 30 0.71 1.34 -9.73
N PHE A 31 -0.09 2.16 -9.05
CA PHE A 31 -1.35 2.64 -9.60
C PHE A 31 -1.17 3.41 -10.93
N PRO A 32 -0.28 4.42 -11.04
CA PRO A 32 -0.06 5.10 -12.31
C PRO A 32 0.45 4.18 -13.42
N TYR A 33 1.33 3.25 -13.08
CA TYR A 33 1.82 2.27 -14.04
C TYR A 33 0.69 1.39 -14.58
N LEU A 34 -0.11 0.78 -13.70
CA LEU A 34 -1.22 -0.07 -14.12
C LEU A 34 -2.25 0.70 -14.93
N CYS A 35 -2.57 1.91 -14.51
CA CYS A 35 -3.49 2.78 -15.25
C CYS A 35 -2.98 3.06 -16.68
N ALA A 36 -1.70 3.39 -16.84
CA ALA A 36 -1.13 3.63 -18.16
C ALA A 36 -1.06 2.36 -19.04
N LYS A 37 -0.76 1.21 -18.42
CA LYS A 37 -0.72 -0.12 -19.08
C LYS A 37 -2.10 -0.56 -19.57
N ASP A 38 -3.14 -0.36 -18.76
CA ASP A 38 -4.44 -0.98 -18.88
C ASP A 38 -5.52 -0.03 -19.46
N GLY A 39 -5.11 0.84 -20.38
CA GLY A 39 -6.02 1.68 -21.15
C GLY A 39 -6.51 2.95 -20.44
N GLY A 40 -5.73 3.49 -19.50
CA GLY A 40 -5.99 4.79 -18.88
C GLY A 40 -7.33 4.84 -18.15
N GLY A 41 -8.29 5.59 -18.69
CA GLY A 41 -9.62 5.73 -18.11
C GLY A 41 -10.43 4.44 -18.01
N LEU A 42 -10.12 3.39 -18.78
CA LEU A 42 -10.73 2.08 -18.62
C LEU A 42 -10.36 1.47 -17.26
N PHE A 43 -9.06 1.46 -16.94
CA PHE A 43 -8.58 1.02 -15.62
C PHE A 43 -9.20 1.85 -14.49
N LEU A 44 -9.29 3.18 -14.66
CA LEU A 44 -9.92 4.06 -13.67
C LEU A 44 -11.38 3.69 -13.39
N LEU A 45 -12.16 3.46 -14.44
CA LEU A 45 -13.58 3.06 -14.29
C LEU A 45 -13.70 1.74 -13.53
N VAL A 46 -12.92 0.73 -13.94
CA VAL A 46 -12.91 -0.59 -13.27
C VAL A 46 -12.47 -0.43 -11.81
N TYR A 47 -11.38 0.30 -11.55
CA TYR A 47 -10.86 0.53 -10.21
C TYR A 47 -11.90 1.22 -9.30
N LEU A 48 -12.55 2.29 -9.75
CA LEU A 48 -13.58 3.00 -8.98
C LEU A 48 -14.80 2.12 -8.65
N VAL A 49 -15.23 1.28 -9.60
CA VAL A 49 -16.30 0.29 -9.34
C VAL A 49 -15.85 -0.71 -8.27
N LEU A 50 -14.62 -1.19 -8.35
CA LEU A 50 -14.07 -2.14 -7.36
C LEU A 50 -13.89 -1.51 -5.98
N VAL A 51 -13.43 -0.26 -5.89
CA VAL A 51 -13.39 0.50 -4.64
C VAL A 51 -14.78 0.54 -4.02
N ALA A 52 -15.77 1.04 -4.75
CA ALA A 52 -17.15 1.22 -4.27
C ALA A 52 -17.85 -0.10 -3.89
N THR A 53 -17.36 -1.24 -4.34
CA THR A 53 -17.95 -2.57 -4.11
C THR A 53 -17.08 -3.42 -3.18
N PHE A 54 -15.87 -3.75 -3.58
CA PHE A 54 -14.99 -4.66 -2.83
C PHE A 54 -14.21 -3.94 -1.73
N GLY A 55 -13.71 -2.72 -2.01
CA GLY A 55 -12.89 -1.95 -1.09
C GLY A 55 -13.60 -1.76 0.24
N PHE A 56 -14.82 -1.19 0.18
CA PHE A 56 -15.58 -0.93 1.40
C PHE A 56 -15.95 -2.22 2.15
N VAL A 57 -16.24 -3.34 1.45
CA VAL A 57 -16.61 -4.61 2.09
C VAL A 57 -15.46 -5.15 2.92
N LEU A 58 -14.26 -5.22 2.33
CA LEU A 58 -13.08 -5.77 2.99
C LEU A 58 -12.60 -4.88 4.12
N LEU A 59 -12.50 -3.57 3.88
CA LEU A 59 -12.08 -2.60 4.88
C LEU A 59 -13.03 -2.59 6.09
N THR A 60 -14.35 -2.52 5.84
CA THR A 60 -15.35 -2.56 6.90
C THR A 60 -15.27 -3.86 7.68
N THR A 61 -15.06 -5.00 7.01
CA THR A 61 -14.93 -6.32 7.65
C THR A 61 -13.73 -6.35 8.60
N ASP A 62 -12.54 -5.98 8.14
CA ASP A 62 -11.33 -6.05 8.95
C ASP A 62 -11.41 -5.11 10.17
N VAL A 63 -11.86 -3.85 9.97
CA VAL A 63 -12.00 -2.89 11.06
C VAL A 63 -13.07 -3.32 12.07
N ALA A 64 -14.21 -3.84 11.60
CA ALA A 64 -15.28 -4.32 12.48
C ALA A 64 -14.86 -5.55 13.28
N ILE A 65 -14.11 -6.49 12.68
CA ILE A 65 -13.54 -7.63 13.41
C ILE A 65 -12.68 -7.12 14.58
N GLY A 66 -11.75 -6.21 14.31
CA GLY A 66 -10.88 -5.63 15.34
C GLY A 66 -11.67 -4.91 16.43
N ARG A 67 -12.63 -4.02 16.05
CA ARG A 67 -13.41 -3.23 16.99
C ARG A 67 -14.28 -4.10 17.90
N ARG A 68 -14.97 -5.09 17.34
CA ARG A 68 -15.91 -5.92 18.11
C ARG A 68 -15.20 -6.92 19.02
N THR A 69 -14.08 -7.53 18.56
CA THR A 69 -13.31 -8.48 19.38
C THR A 69 -12.38 -7.77 20.37
N LYS A 70 -11.99 -6.51 20.09
CA LYS A 70 -10.93 -5.80 20.83
C LYS A 70 -9.61 -6.57 20.88
N GLU A 71 -9.35 -7.43 19.91
CA GLU A 71 -8.15 -8.25 19.77
C GLU A 71 -7.41 -7.93 18.48
N ASN A 72 -6.11 -8.21 18.47
CA ASN A 72 -5.31 -8.10 17.27
C ASN A 72 -5.55 -9.31 16.35
N ALA A 73 -5.12 -9.19 15.10
CA ALA A 73 -5.43 -10.16 14.05
C ALA A 73 -5.14 -11.61 14.42
N LEU A 74 -4.04 -11.88 15.15
CA LEU A 74 -3.64 -13.23 15.52
C LEU A 74 -4.68 -13.95 16.40
N GLN A 75 -5.38 -13.25 17.28
CA GLN A 75 -6.36 -13.81 18.20
C GLN A 75 -7.80 -13.63 17.74
N ALA A 76 -8.12 -12.52 17.09
CA ALA A 76 -9.47 -12.14 16.68
C ALA A 76 -10.21 -13.24 15.91
N PHE A 77 -9.55 -13.91 14.97
CA PHE A 77 -10.17 -14.99 14.19
C PHE A 77 -10.52 -16.23 15.04
N GLY A 78 -9.71 -16.52 16.05
CA GLY A 78 -9.98 -17.60 17.00
C GLY A 78 -11.17 -17.30 17.91
N THR A 79 -11.37 -16.06 18.30
CA THR A 79 -12.53 -15.57 19.08
C THR A 79 -13.80 -15.61 18.27
N LEU A 80 -13.76 -15.29 16.97
CA LEU A 80 -14.89 -15.46 16.06
C LEU A 80 -15.34 -16.93 15.95
N HIS A 81 -14.38 -17.83 15.75
CA HIS A 81 -14.64 -19.25 15.68
C HIS A 81 -13.37 -20.07 15.93
N PRO A 82 -13.34 -20.99 16.94
CA PRO A 82 -12.11 -21.68 17.36
C PRO A 82 -11.37 -22.42 16.24
N LYS A 83 -12.11 -23.04 15.29
CA LYS A 83 -11.51 -23.73 14.13
C LYS A 83 -10.84 -22.80 13.13
N TRP A 84 -11.09 -21.50 13.19
CA TRP A 84 -10.54 -20.49 12.26
C TRP A 84 -9.32 -19.75 12.81
N LYS A 85 -8.82 -20.15 13.96
CA LYS A 85 -7.61 -19.57 14.57
C LYS A 85 -6.41 -19.58 13.62
N PHE A 86 -6.32 -20.56 12.71
CA PHE A 86 -5.24 -20.64 11.73
C PHE A 86 -5.21 -19.43 10.76
N VAL A 87 -6.38 -18.83 10.45
CA VAL A 87 -6.43 -17.62 9.63
C VAL A 87 -5.71 -16.47 10.32
N GLY A 88 -5.82 -16.35 11.64
CA GLY A 88 -5.05 -15.38 12.42
C GLY A 88 -3.54 -15.58 12.29
N TYR A 89 -3.05 -16.82 12.29
CA TYR A 89 -1.63 -17.10 12.04
C TYR A 89 -1.18 -16.71 10.64
N LEU A 90 -1.99 -17.03 9.61
CA LEU A 90 -1.71 -16.63 8.24
C LEU A 90 -1.68 -15.09 8.12
N THR A 91 -2.68 -14.42 8.71
CA THR A 91 -2.78 -12.95 8.71
C THR A 91 -1.58 -12.29 9.42
N PHE A 92 -1.06 -12.90 10.49
CA PHE A 92 0.14 -12.40 11.18
C PHE A 92 1.44 -12.61 10.36
N LEU A 93 1.50 -13.68 9.56
CA LEU A 93 2.66 -13.96 8.71
C LEU A 93 2.86 -12.89 7.63
N VAL A 94 1.78 -12.29 7.12
CA VAL A 94 1.85 -11.26 6.07
C VAL A 94 2.69 -10.04 6.49
N PRO A 95 2.38 -9.31 7.59
CA PRO A 95 3.20 -8.18 8.02
C PRO A 95 4.62 -8.59 8.43
N MET A 96 4.85 -9.83 8.88
CA MET A 96 6.21 -10.35 9.08
C MET A 96 6.99 -10.34 7.78
N LEU A 97 6.43 -10.87 6.70
CA LEU A 97 7.10 -10.91 5.39
C LEU A 97 7.26 -9.49 4.80
N ILE A 98 6.21 -8.68 4.84
CA ILE A 98 6.28 -7.30 4.32
C ILE A 98 7.36 -6.48 5.04
N MET A 99 7.48 -6.61 6.36
CA MET A 99 8.48 -5.88 7.13
C MET A 99 9.91 -6.18 6.67
N THR A 100 10.19 -7.37 6.14
CA THR A 100 11.53 -7.77 5.68
C THR A 100 12.06 -6.92 4.52
N TYR A 101 11.18 -6.44 3.64
CA TYR A 101 11.58 -5.73 2.42
C TYR A 101 11.07 -4.29 2.33
N TYR A 102 9.99 -3.94 3.04
CA TYR A 102 9.37 -2.62 2.91
C TYR A 102 10.26 -1.49 3.42
N SER A 103 11.00 -1.73 4.51
CA SER A 103 11.98 -0.75 5.01
C SER A 103 13.18 -0.62 4.08
N VAL A 104 13.55 -1.67 3.33
CA VAL A 104 14.61 -1.59 2.31
C VAL A 104 14.19 -0.62 1.20
N ILE A 105 12.96 -0.73 0.72
CA ILE A 105 12.38 0.24 -0.24
C ILE A 105 12.34 1.64 0.38
N GLY A 106 11.96 1.77 1.65
CA GLY A 106 12.03 3.02 2.41
C GLY A 106 13.44 3.61 2.47
N GLY A 107 14.45 2.76 2.60
CA GLY A 107 15.86 3.15 2.52
C GLY A 107 16.25 3.69 1.15
N TRP A 108 15.77 3.09 0.05
CA TRP A 108 16.00 3.59 -1.31
C TRP A 108 15.38 4.99 -1.50
N ILE A 109 14.15 5.17 -1.02
CA ILE A 109 13.47 6.47 -1.05
C ILE A 109 14.25 7.51 -0.25
N THR A 110 14.73 7.14 0.94
CA THR A 110 15.53 8.00 1.81
C THR A 110 16.82 8.43 1.11
N LYS A 111 17.53 7.49 0.44
CA LYS A 111 18.73 7.82 -0.34
C LYS A 111 18.42 8.84 -1.43
N TYR A 112 17.38 8.64 -2.22
CA TYR A 112 17.02 9.57 -3.28
C TYR A 112 16.60 10.95 -2.75
N PHE A 113 15.87 10.99 -1.63
CA PHE A 113 15.56 12.24 -0.95
C PHE A 113 16.84 13.02 -0.57
N PHE A 114 17.83 12.34 0.01
CA PHE A 114 19.11 12.97 0.36
C PHE A 114 19.88 13.44 -0.87
N GLU A 115 19.85 12.71 -1.97
CA GLU A 115 20.48 13.15 -3.23
C GLU A 115 19.85 14.43 -3.78
N TYR A 116 18.52 14.52 -3.79
CA TYR A 116 17.85 15.77 -4.18
C TYR A 116 18.10 16.91 -3.21
N LEU A 117 18.26 16.62 -1.93
CA LEU A 117 18.57 17.63 -0.92
C LEU A 117 19.98 18.18 -1.04
N THR A 118 20.99 17.36 -1.38
CA THR A 118 22.42 17.70 -1.31
C THR A 118 23.05 17.99 -2.68
N THR A 119 22.68 17.23 -3.72
CA THR A 119 23.33 17.26 -5.04
C THR A 119 22.40 17.75 -6.16
N SER A 120 21.22 18.23 -5.84
CA SER A 120 20.17 18.59 -6.81
C SER A 120 19.69 17.42 -7.69
N GLY A 121 19.96 16.18 -7.31
CA GLY A 121 19.48 14.98 -7.98
C GLY A 121 20.11 14.70 -9.35
N ARG A 122 21.21 15.37 -9.71
CA ARG A 122 21.84 15.19 -11.04
C ARG A 122 22.38 13.77 -11.26
N GLU A 123 22.91 13.16 -10.21
CA GLU A 123 23.51 11.82 -10.27
C GLU A 123 22.46 10.73 -10.40
N VAL A 124 21.32 10.88 -9.71
CA VAL A 124 20.27 9.84 -9.69
C VAL A 124 19.55 9.67 -11.04
N ALA A 125 19.62 10.65 -11.94
CA ALA A 125 19.09 10.57 -13.29
C ALA A 125 20.03 9.85 -14.27
N GLN A 126 21.28 9.57 -13.88
CA GLN A 126 22.24 8.86 -14.74
C GLN A 126 21.86 7.40 -14.86
N GLY A 127 22.10 6.85 -16.07
CA GLY A 127 21.88 5.45 -16.33
C GLY A 127 22.73 4.54 -15.40
N GLY A 128 22.09 3.55 -14.77
CA GLY A 128 22.76 2.60 -13.88
C GLY A 128 22.93 3.05 -12.42
N TYR A 129 22.59 4.30 -12.06
CA TYR A 129 22.73 4.79 -10.68
C TYR A 129 21.95 3.91 -9.69
N PHE A 130 20.68 3.64 -9.97
CA PHE A 130 19.84 2.80 -9.08
C PHE A 130 20.45 1.41 -8.89
N THR A 131 20.86 0.75 -9.98
CA THR A 131 21.49 -0.57 -9.92
C THR A 131 22.79 -0.53 -9.12
N SER A 132 23.65 0.47 -9.36
CA SER A 132 24.91 0.63 -8.60
C SER A 132 24.65 0.85 -7.12
N PHE A 133 23.59 1.60 -6.77
CA PHE A 133 23.22 1.83 -5.38
C PHE A 133 22.72 0.56 -4.70
N ILE A 134 21.74 -0.17 -5.28
CA ILE A 134 21.17 -1.36 -4.63
C ILE A 134 22.14 -2.52 -4.53
N THR A 135 23.15 -2.59 -5.44
CA THR A 135 24.21 -3.61 -5.41
C THR A 135 25.40 -3.22 -4.54
N ALA A 136 25.47 -1.98 -4.04
CA ALA A 136 26.50 -1.55 -3.11
C ALA A 136 26.36 -2.28 -1.77
N LYS A 137 27.49 -2.52 -1.07
CA LYS A 137 27.48 -3.28 0.19
C LYS A 137 26.98 -2.47 1.38
N GLU A 138 27.34 -1.20 1.47
CA GLU A 138 27.14 -0.38 2.67
C GLU A 138 25.97 0.60 2.55
N ALA A 139 25.89 1.31 1.42
CA ALA A 139 24.92 2.39 1.26
C ALA A 139 23.45 1.95 1.45
N PRO A 140 22.97 0.83 0.85
CA PRO A 140 21.60 0.36 1.08
C PRO A 140 21.33 0.06 2.55
N LEU A 141 22.30 -0.55 3.26
CA LEU A 141 22.16 -0.89 4.68
C LEU A 141 22.04 0.37 5.56
N ILE A 142 22.84 1.40 5.29
CA ILE A 142 22.80 2.65 6.05
C ILE A 142 21.44 3.33 5.91
N PHE A 143 20.97 3.52 4.69
CA PHE A 143 19.68 4.20 4.45
C PHE A 143 18.48 3.38 4.91
N THR A 144 18.52 2.06 4.78
CA THR A 144 17.52 1.15 5.37
C THR A 144 17.52 1.27 6.89
N GLY A 145 18.69 1.27 7.53
CA GLY A 145 18.82 1.46 8.98
C GLY A 145 18.26 2.80 9.47
N ILE A 146 18.47 3.89 8.73
CA ILE A 146 17.89 5.21 9.04
C ILE A 146 16.36 5.14 8.97
N PHE A 147 15.80 4.56 7.90
CA PHE A 147 14.35 4.44 7.73
C PHE A 147 13.72 3.55 8.80
N LEU A 148 14.33 2.40 9.10
CA LEU A 148 13.90 1.51 10.18
C LEU A 148 13.94 2.20 11.54
N ALA A 149 15.00 2.95 11.85
CA ALA A 149 15.11 3.70 13.11
C ALA A 149 13.99 4.73 13.28
N LEU A 150 13.61 5.44 12.21
CA LEU A 150 12.47 6.36 12.21
C LEU A 150 11.16 5.61 12.47
N THR A 151 10.96 4.47 11.83
CA THR A 151 9.77 3.62 12.02
C THR A 151 9.67 3.16 13.48
N ILE A 152 10.76 2.61 14.04
CA ILE A 152 10.83 2.17 15.43
C ILE A 152 10.52 3.32 16.39
N TRP A 153 11.09 4.50 16.14
CA TRP A 153 10.89 5.68 16.99
C TRP A 153 9.41 6.09 17.08
N VAL A 154 8.67 6.05 15.97
CA VAL A 154 7.23 6.36 15.95
C VAL A 154 6.44 5.30 16.73
N VAL A 155 6.64 4.01 16.43
CA VAL A 155 5.91 2.90 17.07
C VAL A 155 6.22 2.79 18.57
N TYR A 156 7.46 3.05 18.96
CA TYR A 156 7.90 3.04 20.38
C TYR A 156 7.12 4.05 21.23
N ARG A 157 6.71 5.19 20.65
CA ARG A 157 5.91 6.22 21.34
C ARG A 157 4.45 5.82 21.59
N GLY A 158 3.98 4.73 20.97
CA GLY A 158 2.65 4.17 21.13
C GLY A 158 1.61 4.75 20.17
N VAL A 159 0.36 4.33 20.33
CA VAL A 159 -0.71 4.64 19.38
C VAL A 159 -1.03 6.13 19.37
N GLU A 160 -1.47 6.70 20.48
CA GLU A 160 -1.91 8.09 20.57
C GLU A 160 -0.79 9.11 20.36
N LYS A 161 0.34 8.94 21.10
CA LYS A 161 1.46 9.90 21.09
C LYS A 161 2.46 9.70 19.95
N GLY A 162 2.48 8.52 19.34
CA GLY A 162 3.33 8.15 18.20
C GLY A 162 2.52 8.15 16.92
N ILE A 163 1.85 7.05 16.63
CA ILE A 163 1.20 6.77 15.35
C ILE A 163 0.16 7.83 14.97
N GLU A 164 -0.77 8.13 15.86
CA GLU A 164 -1.84 9.09 15.61
C GLU A 164 -1.29 10.50 15.37
N LYS A 165 -0.45 11.02 16.29
CA LYS A 165 0.16 12.34 16.13
C LYS A 165 1.00 12.44 14.86
N PHE A 166 1.77 11.40 14.57
CA PHE A 166 2.60 11.33 13.38
C PHE A 166 1.73 11.38 12.12
N SER A 167 0.68 10.54 12.03
CA SER A 167 -0.23 10.51 10.89
C SER A 167 -1.01 11.82 10.72
N CYS A 168 -1.46 12.43 11.82
CA CYS A 168 -2.15 13.74 11.78
C CYS A 168 -1.25 14.88 11.25
N PHE A 169 0.06 14.78 11.42
CA PHE A 169 1.01 15.74 10.87
C PHE A 169 1.38 15.43 9.41
N ILE A 170 1.69 14.16 9.12
CA ILE A 170 2.22 13.74 7.83
C ILE A 170 1.16 13.72 6.72
N MET A 171 -0.06 13.24 7.01
CA MET A 171 -1.09 13.07 5.98
C MET A 171 -1.51 14.37 5.29
N PRO A 172 -1.77 15.48 6.00
CA PRO A 172 -2.03 16.75 5.33
C PRO A 172 -0.87 17.23 4.47
N GLY A 173 0.37 17.09 4.95
CA GLY A 173 1.58 17.43 4.21
C GLY A 173 1.72 16.62 2.92
N LEU A 174 1.49 15.29 3.00
CA LEU A 174 1.50 14.39 1.85
C LEU A 174 0.45 14.81 0.82
N ILE A 175 -0.79 15.06 1.24
CA ILE A 175 -1.89 15.46 0.35
C ILE A 175 -1.56 16.77 -0.34
N LEU A 176 -1.04 17.77 0.38
CA LEU A 176 -0.64 19.05 -0.20
C LEU A 176 0.47 18.88 -1.24
N LEU A 177 1.47 18.03 -0.98
CA LEU A 177 2.54 17.73 -1.93
C LEU A 177 2.01 17.03 -3.19
N VAL A 178 1.15 16.02 -3.03
CA VAL A 178 0.53 15.32 -4.17
C VAL A 178 -0.27 16.29 -5.04
N ILE A 179 -1.13 17.13 -4.43
CA ILE A 179 -1.91 18.14 -5.16
C ILE A 179 -1.00 19.12 -5.86
N GLY A 180 0.00 19.66 -5.18
CA GLY A 180 0.92 20.65 -5.73
C GLY A 180 1.68 20.12 -6.94
N ILE A 181 2.25 18.90 -6.85
CA ILE A 181 2.97 18.29 -7.95
C ILE A 181 2.02 17.90 -9.09
N ALA A 182 0.80 17.40 -8.77
CA ALA A 182 -0.20 17.07 -9.79
C ALA A 182 -0.62 18.31 -10.62
N ILE A 183 -0.92 19.43 -9.95
CA ILE A 183 -1.21 20.69 -10.64
C ILE A 183 -0.03 21.13 -11.51
N PHE A 184 1.19 21.10 -10.95
CA PHE A 184 2.39 21.45 -11.71
C PHE A 184 2.58 20.56 -12.93
N SER A 185 2.33 19.25 -12.81
CA SER A 185 2.44 18.28 -13.91
C SER A 185 1.54 18.63 -15.11
N LEU A 186 0.36 19.20 -14.86
CA LEU A 186 -0.56 19.66 -15.94
C LEU A 186 -0.05 20.89 -16.68
N THR A 187 0.83 21.70 -16.08
CA THR A 187 1.39 22.90 -16.71
C THR A 187 2.63 22.62 -17.56
N LEU A 188 3.13 21.39 -17.55
CA LEU A 188 4.32 21.01 -18.29
C LEU A 188 4.11 21.05 -19.79
N SER A 189 5.16 21.47 -20.51
CA SER A 189 5.25 21.43 -21.97
C SER A 189 6.69 21.15 -22.38
N TYR A 190 6.87 20.28 -23.36
CA TYR A 190 8.17 19.91 -23.89
C TYR A 190 8.09 19.71 -25.41
N THR A 191 9.07 20.22 -26.13
CA THR A 191 9.22 19.99 -27.57
C THR A 191 10.31 18.96 -27.78
N ASP A 192 9.94 17.83 -28.38
CA ASP A 192 10.85 16.74 -28.69
C ASP A 192 11.86 17.12 -29.81
N ALA A 193 12.90 16.29 -29.98
CA ALA A 193 13.90 16.48 -31.05
C ALA A 193 13.26 16.49 -32.45
N ASP A 194 12.13 15.82 -32.63
CA ASP A 194 11.36 15.76 -33.88
C ASP A 194 10.42 16.96 -34.08
N GLY A 195 10.45 17.96 -33.17
CA GLY A 195 9.57 19.13 -33.22
C GLY A 195 8.14 18.89 -32.69
N THR A 196 7.85 17.69 -32.20
CA THR A 196 6.53 17.35 -31.59
C THR A 196 6.39 18.01 -30.23
N VAL A 197 5.36 18.82 -30.04
CA VAL A 197 5.03 19.43 -28.74
C VAL A 197 4.14 18.51 -27.96
N ARG A 198 4.58 18.10 -26.76
CA ARG A 198 3.77 17.35 -25.79
C ARG A 198 3.47 18.22 -24.58
N THR A 199 2.22 18.16 -24.11
CA THR A 199 1.75 18.96 -22.96
C THR A 199 1.20 18.07 -21.84
N GLY A 200 1.25 18.59 -20.60
CA GLY A 200 0.67 17.91 -19.44
C GLY A 200 -0.83 17.64 -19.59
N LEU A 201 -1.57 18.56 -20.25
CA LEU A 201 -2.99 18.34 -20.54
C LEU A 201 -3.24 17.17 -21.51
N GLN A 202 -2.38 16.99 -22.51
CA GLN A 202 -2.46 15.82 -23.39
C GLN A 202 -2.18 14.53 -22.61
N GLY A 203 -1.18 14.53 -21.71
CA GLY A 203 -0.90 13.41 -20.82
C GLY A 203 -2.06 13.14 -19.85
N PHE A 204 -2.73 14.17 -19.36
CA PHE A 204 -3.94 14.02 -18.55
C PHE A 204 -5.10 13.38 -19.34
N LEU A 205 -5.26 13.73 -20.61
CA LEU A 205 -6.25 13.08 -21.47
C LEU A 205 -5.93 11.59 -21.68
N VAL A 206 -4.66 11.22 -21.78
CA VAL A 206 -4.23 9.79 -21.82
C VAL A 206 -4.62 9.08 -20.53
N TYR A 207 -4.50 9.76 -19.39
CA TYR A 207 -4.86 9.22 -18.08
C TYR A 207 -6.36 8.98 -17.91
N VAL A 208 -7.21 9.95 -18.31
CA VAL A 208 -8.65 9.91 -18.00
C VAL A 208 -9.52 9.30 -19.12
N ARG A 209 -9.01 9.32 -20.36
CA ARG A 209 -9.79 8.82 -21.50
C ARG A 209 -9.74 7.29 -21.55
N PRO A 210 -10.90 6.62 -21.51
CA PRO A 210 -10.94 5.16 -21.68
C PRO A 210 -10.46 4.77 -23.07
N ASP A 211 -9.49 3.88 -23.14
CA ASP A 211 -9.03 3.29 -24.39
C ASP A 211 -9.53 1.85 -24.50
N PHE A 212 -10.48 1.64 -25.42
CA PHE A 212 -11.05 0.32 -25.72
C PHE A 212 -10.44 -0.30 -26.98
N THR A 213 -9.40 0.31 -27.56
CA THR A 213 -8.79 -0.13 -28.81
C THR A 213 -8.18 -1.52 -28.64
N GLY A 214 -8.68 -2.49 -29.43
CA GLY A 214 -8.18 -3.86 -29.36
C GLY A 214 -8.58 -4.63 -28.08
N LEU A 215 -9.50 -4.11 -27.27
CA LEU A 215 -9.92 -4.77 -26.04
C LEU A 215 -10.61 -6.10 -26.35
N THR A 216 -10.00 -7.18 -25.88
CA THR A 216 -10.56 -8.52 -25.90
C THR A 216 -11.17 -8.87 -24.54
N VAL A 217 -11.97 -9.95 -24.47
CA VAL A 217 -12.49 -10.45 -23.18
C VAL A 217 -11.32 -10.79 -22.25
N LYS A 218 -10.25 -11.39 -22.77
CA LYS A 218 -9.00 -11.67 -22.03
C LYS A 218 -8.38 -10.38 -21.49
N GLY A 219 -8.17 -9.37 -22.34
CA GLY A 219 -7.63 -8.08 -21.92
C GLY A 219 -8.48 -7.37 -20.86
N PHE A 220 -9.81 -7.46 -20.95
CA PHE A 220 -10.68 -6.91 -19.90
C PHE A 220 -10.51 -7.64 -18.56
N LEU A 221 -10.37 -8.97 -18.58
CA LEU A 221 -10.09 -9.74 -17.37
C LEU A 221 -8.73 -9.40 -16.77
N GLU A 222 -7.72 -9.13 -17.60
CA GLU A 222 -6.40 -8.63 -17.14
C GLU A 222 -6.55 -7.29 -16.40
N VAL A 223 -7.25 -6.31 -17.01
CA VAL A 223 -7.53 -5.02 -16.37
C VAL A 223 -8.26 -5.20 -15.02
N LEU A 224 -9.24 -6.10 -14.97
CA LEU A 224 -10.01 -6.40 -13.75
C LEU A 224 -9.10 -6.96 -12.65
N LEU A 225 -8.23 -7.92 -12.99
CA LEU A 225 -7.32 -8.55 -12.04
C LEU A 225 -6.23 -7.58 -11.54
N ASP A 226 -5.69 -6.75 -12.42
CA ASP A 226 -4.70 -5.73 -12.07
C ASP A 226 -5.32 -4.66 -11.15
N ALA A 227 -6.54 -4.20 -11.45
CA ALA A 227 -7.27 -3.27 -10.60
C ALA A 227 -7.64 -3.87 -9.23
N MET A 228 -8.05 -5.15 -9.19
CA MET A 228 -8.29 -5.86 -7.92
C MET A 228 -7.02 -6.00 -7.08
N SER A 229 -5.94 -6.43 -7.70
CA SER A 229 -4.64 -6.57 -7.04
C SER A 229 -4.13 -5.22 -6.49
N GLN A 230 -4.34 -4.14 -7.24
CA GLN A 230 -4.02 -2.78 -6.79
C GLN A 230 -4.87 -2.38 -5.58
N LEU A 231 -6.17 -2.62 -5.61
CA LEU A 231 -7.09 -2.30 -4.52
C LEU A 231 -6.69 -3.00 -3.21
N PHE A 232 -6.35 -4.27 -3.28
CA PHE A 232 -5.91 -5.06 -2.15
C PHE A 232 -4.67 -4.49 -1.48
N PHE A 233 -3.67 -4.22 -2.30
CA PHE A 233 -2.41 -3.68 -1.82
C PHE A 233 -2.58 -2.28 -1.23
N SER A 234 -3.42 -1.45 -1.87
CA SER A 234 -3.67 -0.07 -1.47
C SER A 234 -4.36 0.02 -0.10
N LEU A 235 -5.48 -0.68 0.10
CA LEU A 235 -6.29 -0.55 1.32
C LEU A 235 -5.71 -1.22 2.57
N SER A 236 -4.55 -1.86 2.49
CA SER A 236 -3.93 -2.59 3.63
C SER A 236 -4.86 -3.63 4.27
N VAL A 237 -5.74 -4.24 3.49
CA VAL A 237 -6.70 -5.27 3.95
C VAL A 237 -6.06 -6.66 3.93
N SER A 238 -6.59 -7.57 4.76
CA SER A 238 -6.13 -8.98 4.87
C SER A 238 -4.67 -9.19 5.32
N MET A 239 -4.00 -8.13 5.74
CA MET A 239 -2.65 -8.18 6.33
C MET A 239 -2.64 -7.89 7.85
N GLY A 240 -3.81 -7.91 8.48
CA GLY A 240 -3.96 -7.74 9.92
C GLY A 240 -3.85 -6.31 10.43
N ILE A 241 -3.47 -5.35 9.59
CA ILE A 241 -3.32 -3.94 9.97
C ILE A 241 -4.67 -3.34 10.35
N MET A 242 -5.67 -3.48 9.48
CA MET A 242 -7.00 -2.89 9.73
C MET A 242 -7.73 -3.58 10.88
N VAL A 243 -7.51 -4.87 11.13
CA VAL A 243 -7.99 -5.58 12.33
C VAL A 243 -7.31 -5.01 13.59
N THR A 244 -5.98 -4.83 13.57
CA THR A 244 -5.22 -4.27 14.70
C THR A 244 -5.66 -2.84 15.00
N TYR A 245 -5.77 -1.98 13.99
CA TYR A 245 -6.24 -0.61 14.15
C TYR A 245 -7.69 -0.56 14.61
N GLY A 246 -8.55 -1.43 14.07
CA GLY A 246 -9.92 -1.63 14.53
C GLY A 246 -10.00 -1.93 16.03
N SER A 247 -9.08 -2.75 16.56
CA SER A 247 -9.05 -3.07 18.00
C SER A 247 -8.79 -1.86 18.91
N TYR A 248 -8.23 -0.78 18.37
CA TYR A 248 -7.97 0.49 19.06
C TYR A 248 -9.11 1.51 18.92
N VAL A 249 -10.08 1.23 18.03
CA VAL A 249 -11.23 2.11 17.81
C VAL A 249 -12.17 2.05 19.00
N LYS A 250 -12.57 3.21 19.49
CA LYS A 250 -13.57 3.33 20.55
C LYS A 250 -14.97 2.99 20.03
N ASP A 251 -15.82 2.52 20.95
CA ASP A 251 -17.17 2.06 20.59
C ASP A 251 -18.07 3.21 20.09
N GLU A 252 -17.82 4.44 20.54
CA GLU A 252 -18.62 5.63 20.16
C GLU A 252 -18.33 6.13 18.72
N ILE A 253 -17.30 5.61 18.04
CA ILE A 253 -16.92 6.05 16.70
C ILE A 253 -17.84 5.43 15.65
N ASP A 254 -18.45 6.27 14.82
CA ASP A 254 -19.20 5.86 13.64
C ASP A 254 -18.24 5.14 12.64
N LEU A 255 -18.39 3.81 12.57
CA LEU A 255 -17.52 2.97 11.79
C LEU A 255 -17.77 3.14 10.29
N ASN A 256 -19.03 3.27 9.88
CA ASN A 256 -19.40 3.47 8.48
C ASN A 256 -18.79 4.75 7.92
N LYS A 257 -18.91 5.85 8.66
CA LYS A 257 -18.32 7.14 8.29
C LYS A 257 -16.80 7.07 8.23
N ALA A 258 -16.17 6.44 9.23
CA ALA A 258 -14.71 6.34 9.30
C ALA A 258 -14.13 5.49 8.15
N THR A 259 -14.71 4.33 7.85
CA THR A 259 -14.25 3.48 6.74
C THR A 259 -14.44 4.15 5.38
N ASN A 260 -15.55 4.85 5.16
CA ASN A 260 -15.77 5.64 3.95
C ASN A 260 -14.73 6.77 3.79
N GLN A 261 -14.34 7.43 4.88
CA GLN A 261 -13.30 8.46 4.84
C GLN A 261 -11.92 7.87 4.52
N ILE A 262 -11.57 6.71 5.08
CA ILE A 262 -10.30 6.01 4.76
C ILE A 262 -10.25 5.67 3.28
N GLU A 263 -11.32 5.07 2.75
CA GLU A 263 -11.46 4.73 1.34
C GLU A 263 -11.36 5.96 0.42
N PHE A 264 -11.99 7.07 0.82
CA PHE A 264 -11.93 8.34 0.09
C PHE A 264 -10.50 8.91 0.04
N PHE A 265 -9.76 8.90 1.16
CA PHE A 265 -8.39 9.37 1.19
C PHE A 265 -7.47 8.50 0.34
N ASP A 266 -7.57 7.18 0.46
CA ASP A 266 -6.76 6.24 -0.32
C ASP A 266 -7.00 6.40 -1.82
N THR A 267 -8.25 6.36 -2.24
CA THR A 267 -8.65 6.50 -3.64
C THR A 267 -8.27 7.90 -4.18
N GLY A 268 -8.51 8.94 -3.39
CA GLY A 268 -8.18 10.31 -3.78
C GLY A 268 -6.68 10.49 -4.04
N VAL A 269 -5.83 9.95 -3.17
CA VAL A 269 -4.37 9.99 -3.37
C VAL A 269 -3.95 9.14 -4.56
N ALA A 270 -4.52 7.96 -4.78
CA ALA A 270 -4.24 7.13 -5.95
C ALA A 270 -4.55 7.89 -7.26
N LEU A 271 -5.75 8.50 -7.34
CA LEU A 271 -6.16 9.30 -8.51
C LEU A 271 -5.24 10.51 -8.73
N LEU A 272 -4.91 11.25 -7.68
CA LEU A 272 -3.98 12.38 -7.77
C LEU A 272 -2.57 11.95 -8.16
N SER A 273 -2.12 10.78 -7.73
CA SER A 273 -0.82 10.21 -8.13
C SER A 273 -0.78 9.85 -9.60
N GLY A 274 -1.87 9.31 -10.16
CA GLY A 274 -2.00 9.10 -11.60
C GLY A 274 -1.93 10.41 -12.38
N MET A 275 -2.65 11.44 -11.91
CA MET A 275 -2.62 12.80 -12.48
C MET A 275 -1.26 13.48 -12.33
N MET A 276 -0.48 13.14 -11.32
CA MET A 276 0.87 13.65 -11.09
C MET A 276 1.89 13.01 -12.03
N ILE A 277 1.85 11.67 -12.16
CA ILE A 277 2.93 10.90 -12.80
C ILE A 277 2.70 10.73 -14.30
N ILE A 278 1.50 10.34 -14.73
CA ILE A 278 1.24 10.02 -16.13
C ILE A 278 1.45 11.22 -17.03
N PRO A 279 0.94 12.44 -16.74
CA PRO A 279 1.22 13.62 -17.55
C PRO A 279 2.71 13.96 -17.60
N ALA A 280 3.42 13.91 -16.47
CA ALA A 280 4.85 14.23 -16.44
C ALA A 280 5.68 13.26 -17.30
N VAL A 281 5.43 11.95 -17.16
CA VAL A 281 6.12 10.93 -17.95
C VAL A 281 5.78 11.06 -19.43
N PHE A 282 4.50 11.29 -19.76
CA PHE A 282 4.05 11.49 -21.14
C PHE A 282 4.76 12.67 -21.83
N VAL A 283 4.89 13.80 -21.13
CA VAL A 283 5.53 15.01 -21.68
C VAL A 283 6.97 14.75 -22.07
N PHE A 284 7.77 14.14 -21.20
CA PHE A 284 9.21 14.00 -21.41
C PHE A 284 9.64 12.67 -22.04
N LEU A 285 8.92 11.59 -21.82
CA LEU A 285 9.29 10.25 -22.27
C LEU A 285 8.29 9.61 -23.26
N GLY A 286 7.14 10.27 -23.50
CA GLY A 286 6.08 9.72 -24.35
C GLY A 286 5.30 8.57 -23.67
N ARG A 287 4.45 7.89 -24.45
CA ARG A 287 3.63 6.78 -23.95
C ARG A 287 4.47 5.57 -23.51
N ASP A 288 5.58 5.33 -24.18
CA ASP A 288 6.44 4.17 -23.93
C ASP A 288 7.36 4.37 -22.71
N GLY A 289 7.37 5.57 -22.13
CA GLY A 289 8.20 5.91 -20.96
C GLY A 289 7.74 5.31 -19.64
N MET A 290 6.53 4.74 -19.57
CA MET A 290 6.00 4.13 -18.37
C MET A 290 6.64 2.77 -18.12
N ALA A 291 7.51 2.69 -17.11
CA ALA A 291 8.12 1.45 -16.64
C ALA A 291 7.37 0.89 -15.44
N SER A 292 7.50 -0.41 -15.16
CA SER A 292 6.86 -1.06 -14.02
C SER A 292 7.68 -0.95 -12.73
N GLY A 293 6.98 -0.94 -11.61
CA GLY A 293 7.55 -1.08 -10.27
C GLY A 293 8.62 -0.03 -9.91
N PRO A 294 9.70 -0.46 -9.25
CA PRO A 294 10.79 0.43 -8.83
C PRO A 294 11.43 1.21 -9.97
N SER A 295 11.47 0.66 -11.19
CA SER A 295 12.05 1.33 -12.36
C SER A 295 11.34 2.63 -12.71
N LEU A 296 10.02 2.73 -12.54
CA LEU A 296 9.30 3.98 -12.74
C LEU A 296 9.82 5.07 -11.78
N THR A 297 9.91 4.75 -10.50
CA THR A 297 10.23 5.71 -9.44
C THR A 297 11.71 6.07 -9.39
N PHE A 298 12.60 5.08 -9.55
CA PHE A 298 14.04 5.28 -9.31
C PHE A 298 14.86 5.45 -10.60
N ILE A 299 14.26 5.22 -11.78
CA ILE A 299 14.93 5.38 -13.08
C ILE A 299 14.21 6.39 -13.96
N SER A 300 12.90 6.20 -14.22
CA SER A 300 12.15 7.03 -15.17
C SER A 300 11.88 8.44 -14.62
N LEU A 301 11.34 8.55 -13.40
CA LEU A 301 11.03 9.87 -12.81
C LEU A 301 12.24 10.77 -12.58
N PRO A 302 13.40 10.30 -12.10
CA PRO A 302 14.61 11.14 -12.03
C PRO A 302 15.01 11.72 -13.39
N LYS A 303 14.87 10.98 -14.50
CA LYS A 303 15.10 11.50 -15.86
C LYS A 303 14.11 12.59 -16.23
N VAL A 304 12.83 12.39 -15.89
CA VAL A 304 11.77 13.41 -16.05
C VAL A 304 12.12 14.68 -15.28
N PHE A 305 12.52 14.56 -14.02
CA PHE A 305 12.92 15.71 -13.19
C PHE A 305 14.17 16.40 -13.75
N GLN A 306 15.14 15.65 -14.25
CA GLN A 306 16.32 16.23 -14.92
C GLN A 306 15.92 17.03 -16.16
N ALA A 307 15.01 16.52 -16.98
CA ALA A 307 14.51 17.18 -18.18
C ALA A 307 13.70 18.46 -17.89
N MET A 308 13.12 18.59 -16.68
CA MET A 308 12.45 19.83 -16.21
C MET A 308 13.44 20.97 -15.88
N GLY A 309 14.75 20.72 -15.92
CA GLY A 309 15.76 21.73 -15.61
C GLY A 309 15.72 22.18 -14.13
N GLY A 310 15.77 23.50 -13.88
CA GLY A 310 15.81 24.06 -12.52
C GLY A 310 14.60 23.71 -11.64
N ALA A 311 13.41 23.62 -12.23
CA ALA A 311 12.20 23.21 -11.52
C ALA A 311 12.27 21.74 -11.07
N GLY A 312 12.95 20.88 -11.83
CA GLY A 312 13.05 19.46 -11.54
C GLY A 312 13.73 19.11 -10.22
N HIS A 313 14.66 19.95 -9.77
CA HIS A 313 15.25 19.78 -8.43
C HIS A 313 14.21 19.93 -7.32
N ILE A 314 13.39 20.97 -7.35
CA ILE A 314 12.36 21.23 -6.34
C ILE A 314 11.28 20.16 -6.40
N VAL A 315 10.84 19.82 -7.61
CA VAL A 315 9.83 18.77 -7.83
C VAL A 315 10.32 17.40 -7.37
N GLY A 316 11.57 17.04 -7.69
CA GLY A 316 12.17 15.79 -7.27
C GLY A 316 12.33 15.70 -5.75
N LEU A 317 12.78 16.79 -5.10
CA LEU A 317 12.86 16.86 -3.63
C LEU A 317 11.48 16.69 -2.99
N ALA A 318 10.47 17.43 -3.49
CA ALA A 318 9.09 17.35 -3.02
C ALA A 318 8.50 15.95 -3.23
N PHE A 319 8.76 15.34 -4.39
CA PHE A 319 8.32 13.99 -4.73
C PHE A 319 8.89 12.92 -3.79
N PHE A 320 10.21 12.90 -3.58
CA PHE A 320 10.83 11.90 -2.69
C PHE A 320 10.52 12.15 -1.22
N LEU A 321 10.29 13.39 -0.80
CA LEU A 321 9.77 13.71 0.54
C LEU A 321 8.35 13.13 0.72
N MET A 322 7.47 13.38 -0.23
CA MET A 322 6.10 12.86 -0.25
C MET A 322 6.08 11.32 -0.24
N LEU A 323 6.89 10.70 -1.11
CA LEU A 323 7.02 9.24 -1.18
C LEU A 323 7.59 8.65 0.12
N GLY A 324 8.53 9.36 0.76
CA GLY A 324 9.06 9.03 2.07
C GLY A 324 7.98 9.07 3.16
N PHE A 325 7.09 10.05 3.12
CA PHE A 325 5.96 10.13 4.04
C PHE A 325 4.99 8.96 3.85
N ALA A 326 4.62 8.63 2.61
CA ALA A 326 3.76 7.50 2.29
C ALA A 326 4.39 6.15 2.71
N ALA A 327 5.68 5.96 2.43
CA ALA A 327 6.39 4.76 2.83
C ALA A 327 6.46 4.62 4.36
N LEU A 328 6.73 5.71 5.07
CA LEU A 328 6.93 5.69 6.51
C LEU A 328 5.62 5.45 7.28
N THR A 329 4.50 6.06 6.85
CA THR A 329 3.18 5.82 7.48
C THR A 329 2.74 4.37 7.33
N SER A 330 2.93 3.77 6.16
CA SER A 330 2.63 2.36 5.92
C SER A 330 3.56 1.42 6.71
N CYS A 331 4.87 1.69 6.73
CA CYS A 331 5.84 0.87 7.48
C CYS A 331 5.57 0.91 9.00
N VAL A 332 5.19 2.07 9.53
CA VAL A 332 4.76 2.24 10.93
C VAL A 332 3.55 1.35 11.23
N SER A 333 2.59 1.24 10.32
CA SER A 333 1.39 0.41 10.49
C SER A 333 1.71 -1.09 10.46
N VAL A 334 2.59 -1.51 9.55
CA VAL A 334 3.10 -2.90 9.50
C VAL A 334 3.82 -3.25 10.81
N MET A 335 4.73 -2.40 11.25
CA MET A 335 5.49 -2.62 12.49
C MET A 335 4.60 -2.58 13.72
N GLU A 336 3.60 -1.67 13.80
CA GLU A 336 2.64 -1.64 14.90
C GLU A 336 1.85 -2.95 14.98
N THR A 337 1.42 -3.48 13.84
CA THR A 337 0.70 -4.75 13.79
C THR A 337 1.54 -5.88 14.36
N LEU A 338 2.82 -5.96 14.03
CA LEU A 338 3.74 -6.95 14.59
C LEU A 338 3.92 -6.76 16.10
N VAL A 339 4.21 -5.54 16.54
CA VAL A 339 4.43 -5.21 17.96
C VAL A 339 3.19 -5.51 18.79
N ALA A 340 1.99 -5.12 18.31
CA ALA A 340 0.73 -5.34 19.01
C ALA A 340 0.41 -6.83 19.18
N ASN A 341 0.53 -7.62 18.10
CA ASN A 341 0.31 -9.06 18.15
C ASN A 341 1.35 -9.76 19.07
N CYS A 342 2.63 -9.36 18.99
CA CYS A 342 3.67 -9.90 19.88
C CYS A 342 3.43 -9.53 21.35
N MET A 343 2.95 -8.32 21.64
CA MET A 343 2.56 -7.92 23.01
C MET A 343 1.45 -8.82 23.57
N GLU A 344 0.49 -9.16 22.74
CA GLU A 344 -0.66 -9.99 23.12
C GLU A 344 -0.24 -11.45 23.39
N VAL A 345 0.63 -12.00 22.52
CA VAL A 345 1.12 -13.39 22.63
C VAL A 345 2.12 -13.57 23.78
N PHE A 346 3.13 -12.68 23.85
CA PHE A 346 4.22 -12.84 24.83
C PHE A 346 3.95 -12.16 26.17
N GLY A 347 2.87 -11.38 26.30
CA GLY A 347 2.53 -10.65 27.53
C GLY A 347 3.57 -9.59 27.93
N LYS A 348 4.45 -9.18 27.01
CA LYS A 348 5.55 -8.25 27.26
C LYS A 348 5.14 -6.79 27.02
N THR A 349 6.00 -5.87 27.45
CA THR A 349 5.75 -4.43 27.24
C THR A 349 5.99 -4.01 25.79
N ARG A 350 5.36 -2.92 25.36
CA ARG A 350 5.58 -2.31 24.04
C ARG A 350 7.07 -2.08 23.75
N LYS A 351 7.79 -1.54 24.72
CA LYS A 351 9.22 -1.25 24.57
C LYS A 351 10.03 -2.51 24.23
N GLN A 352 9.79 -3.60 24.96
CA GLN A 352 10.47 -4.88 24.70
C GLN A 352 10.10 -5.46 23.34
N MET A 353 8.82 -5.36 22.94
CA MET A 353 8.39 -5.87 21.63
C MET A 353 8.90 -5.02 20.47
N CYS A 354 8.96 -3.69 20.61
CA CYS A 354 9.61 -2.83 19.62
C CYS A 354 11.07 -3.19 19.38
N VAL A 355 11.82 -3.49 20.46
CA VAL A 355 13.21 -3.93 20.34
C VAL A 355 13.29 -5.29 19.65
N MET A 356 12.46 -6.25 20.05
CA MET A 356 12.44 -7.60 19.46
C MET A 356 12.07 -7.56 17.96
N VAL A 357 11.01 -6.86 17.61
CA VAL A 357 10.58 -6.69 16.20
C VAL A 357 11.62 -5.88 15.42
N GLY A 358 12.22 -4.85 16.03
CA GLY A 358 13.31 -4.08 15.41
C GLY A 358 14.54 -4.92 15.10
N ILE A 359 14.95 -5.82 16.00
CA ILE A 359 16.06 -6.75 15.74
C ILE A 359 15.70 -7.74 14.63
N TYR A 360 14.48 -8.30 14.66
CA TYR A 360 13.97 -9.15 13.60
C TYR A 360 14.03 -8.44 12.24
N SER A 361 13.50 -7.22 12.16
CA SER A 361 13.50 -6.40 10.95
C SER A 361 14.92 -6.15 10.46
N LEU A 362 15.81 -5.70 11.35
CA LEU A 362 17.20 -5.40 10.99
C LEU A 362 17.91 -6.62 10.38
N ILE A 363 17.75 -7.81 11.00
CA ILE A 363 18.39 -9.04 10.50
C ILE A 363 17.83 -9.40 9.11
N THR A 364 16.52 -9.38 8.95
CA THR A 364 15.89 -9.77 7.68
C THR A 364 16.14 -8.75 6.58
N GLU A 365 16.15 -7.45 6.88
CA GLU A 365 16.46 -6.38 5.93
C GLU A 365 17.91 -6.43 5.45
N VAL A 366 18.86 -6.79 6.34
CA VAL A 366 20.26 -7.05 5.95
C VAL A 366 20.32 -8.19 4.93
N LEU A 367 19.56 -9.28 5.15
CA LEU A 367 19.51 -10.40 4.19
C LEU A 367 18.94 -9.97 2.83
N ILE A 368 17.88 -9.14 2.83
CA ILE A 368 17.30 -8.59 1.59
C ILE A 368 18.31 -7.69 0.86
N CYS A 369 18.99 -6.77 1.55
CA CYS A 369 20.01 -5.93 0.95
C CYS A 369 21.17 -6.76 0.36
N LEU A 370 21.62 -7.79 1.07
CA LEU A 370 22.65 -8.69 0.59
C LEU A 370 22.17 -9.56 -0.59
N GLY A 371 20.88 -9.78 -0.74
CA GLY A 371 20.26 -10.46 -1.88
C GLY A 371 20.55 -9.80 -3.23
N TYR A 372 20.92 -8.51 -3.25
CA TYR A 372 21.30 -7.80 -4.47
C TYR A 372 22.80 -7.88 -4.80
N ASN A 373 23.63 -8.44 -3.92
CA ASN A 373 25.08 -8.51 -4.11
C ASN A 373 25.66 -9.87 -3.65
N VAL A 374 26.01 -10.03 -2.37
CA VAL A 374 26.73 -11.21 -1.85
C VAL A 374 25.88 -12.48 -1.90
N LEU A 375 24.58 -12.35 -1.63
CA LEU A 375 23.60 -13.45 -1.61
C LEU A 375 22.70 -13.41 -2.86
N TYR A 376 23.22 -12.87 -3.97
CA TYR A 376 22.45 -12.76 -5.21
C TYR A 376 22.01 -14.13 -5.75
N PHE A 377 20.72 -14.25 -6.02
CA PHE A 377 20.13 -15.36 -6.75
C PHE A 377 18.89 -14.88 -7.49
N GLU A 378 18.51 -15.58 -8.54
CA GLU A 378 17.25 -15.39 -9.24
C GLU A 378 16.42 -16.65 -9.17
N LEU A 379 15.14 -16.50 -8.81
CA LEU A 379 14.17 -17.58 -8.76
C LEU A 379 13.03 -17.29 -9.72
N LYS A 380 12.66 -18.28 -10.52
CA LYS A 380 11.45 -18.20 -11.34
C LYS A 380 10.24 -18.44 -10.44
N LEU A 381 9.37 -17.45 -10.32
CA LEU A 381 8.17 -17.51 -9.50
C LEU A 381 7.03 -18.21 -10.24
N PRO A 382 6.04 -18.77 -9.52
CA PRO A 382 4.93 -19.49 -10.15
C PRO A 382 4.07 -18.65 -11.10
N ASN A 383 4.01 -17.33 -10.90
CA ASN A 383 3.36 -16.38 -11.81
C ASN A 383 4.16 -16.11 -13.11
N GLY A 384 5.29 -16.79 -13.30
CA GLY A 384 6.13 -16.65 -14.49
C GLY A 384 7.18 -15.53 -14.41
N SER A 385 7.13 -14.63 -13.42
CA SER A 385 8.17 -13.61 -13.21
C SER A 385 9.46 -14.23 -12.66
N THR A 386 10.60 -13.57 -12.90
CA THR A 386 11.87 -13.91 -12.26
C THR A 386 12.19 -12.82 -11.25
N GLY A 387 12.54 -13.21 -10.04
CA GLY A 387 12.79 -12.26 -8.96
C GLY A 387 13.89 -12.70 -8.01
N GLN A 388 14.37 -11.74 -7.26
CA GLN A 388 15.37 -11.89 -6.20
C GLN A 388 14.66 -12.08 -4.84
N LEU A 389 15.41 -12.10 -3.76
CA LEU A 389 14.87 -12.37 -2.42
C LEU A 389 13.73 -11.41 -2.03
N LEU A 390 13.84 -10.11 -2.37
CA LEU A 390 12.76 -9.14 -2.16
C LEU A 390 11.49 -9.55 -2.89
N ASP A 391 11.61 -9.87 -4.19
CA ASP A 391 10.48 -10.24 -5.04
C ASP A 391 9.81 -11.54 -4.57
N VAL A 392 10.60 -12.48 -4.03
CA VAL A 392 10.09 -13.72 -3.42
C VAL A 392 9.24 -13.42 -2.19
N MET A 393 9.71 -12.53 -1.29
CA MET A 393 8.95 -12.14 -0.09
C MET A 393 7.67 -11.38 -0.46
N ASP A 394 7.76 -10.48 -1.44
CA ASP A 394 6.60 -9.76 -1.98
C ASP A 394 5.58 -10.72 -2.61
N TYR A 395 6.03 -11.67 -3.43
CA TYR A 395 5.18 -12.67 -4.05
C TYR A 395 4.43 -13.52 -3.00
N ILE A 396 5.15 -14.02 -1.98
CA ILE A 396 4.54 -14.87 -0.95
C ILE A 396 3.51 -14.06 -0.14
N SER A 397 3.82 -12.82 0.22
CA SER A 397 2.90 -11.99 1.00
C SER A 397 1.70 -11.52 0.17
N ASN A 398 1.93 -10.90 -0.98
CA ASN A 398 0.90 -10.19 -1.73
C ASN A 398 0.15 -11.08 -2.73
N SER A 399 0.88 -11.97 -3.43
CA SER A 399 0.27 -12.80 -4.50
C SER A 399 -0.29 -14.12 -3.97
N PHE A 400 0.24 -14.63 -2.86
CA PHE A 400 -0.19 -15.92 -2.29
C PHE A 400 -1.03 -15.73 -1.03
N LEU A 401 -0.48 -15.12 0.05
CA LEU A 401 -1.14 -15.09 1.36
C LEU A 401 -2.34 -14.16 1.41
N MET A 402 -2.23 -12.93 0.92
CA MET A 402 -3.32 -11.96 1.05
C MET A 402 -4.62 -12.41 0.33
N PRO A 403 -4.60 -12.89 -0.93
CA PRO A 403 -5.82 -13.38 -1.58
C PRO A 403 -6.45 -14.57 -0.85
N ILE A 404 -5.66 -15.52 -0.37
CA ILE A 404 -6.19 -16.68 0.36
C ILE A 404 -6.78 -16.29 1.74
N ILE A 405 -6.16 -15.34 2.44
CA ILE A 405 -6.68 -14.81 3.71
C ILE A 405 -8.02 -14.10 3.47
N SER A 406 -8.10 -13.27 2.45
CA SER A 406 -9.38 -12.61 2.08
C SER A 406 -10.46 -13.59 1.72
N PHE A 407 -10.13 -14.61 0.93
CA PHE A 407 -11.06 -15.70 0.63
C PHE A 407 -11.55 -16.37 1.91
N LEU A 408 -10.64 -16.77 2.79
CA LEU A 408 -10.99 -17.42 4.06
C LEU A 408 -11.81 -16.50 4.97
N THR A 409 -11.42 -15.23 5.10
CA THR A 409 -12.17 -14.24 5.90
C THR A 409 -13.59 -14.05 5.35
N SER A 410 -13.74 -13.99 4.02
CA SER A 410 -15.05 -13.85 3.40
C SER A 410 -15.95 -15.09 3.61
N ILE A 411 -15.37 -16.29 3.60
CA ILE A 411 -16.10 -17.53 3.96
C ILE A 411 -16.48 -17.51 5.45
N LEU A 412 -15.55 -17.12 6.33
CA LEU A 412 -15.83 -17.05 7.78
C LEU A 412 -17.00 -16.08 8.05
N ILE A 413 -16.94 -14.86 7.54
CA ILE A 413 -17.96 -13.85 7.80
C ILE A 413 -19.23 -14.10 6.99
N GLY A 414 -19.12 -14.53 5.74
CA GLY A 414 -20.27 -14.75 4.86
C GLY A 414 -21.12 -15.96 5.23
N TRP A 415 -20.49 -17.06 5.70
CA TRP A 415 -21.15 -18.36 5.85
C TRP A 415 -21.09 -18.97 7.26
N VAL A 416 -20.04 -18.72 8.03
CA VAL A 416 -19.85 -19.34 9.35
C VAL A 416 -20.42 -18.46 10.46
N VAL A 417 -19.99 -17.21 10.54
CA VAL A 417 -20.42 -16.24 11.56
C VAL A 417 -21.73 -15.55 11.12
N GLY A 418 -21.84 -15.23 9.85
CA GLY A 418 -22.93 -14.52 9.23
C GLY A 418 -22.68 -13.01 9.11
N PRO A 419 -23.06 -12.38 7.95
CA PRO A 419 -22.81 -10.95 7.70
C PRO A 419 -23.48 -10.02 8.72
N LYS A 420 -24.58 -10.45 9.34
CA LYS A 420 -25.28 -9.70 10.38
C LYS A 420 -24.35 -9.31 11.54
N TRP A 421 -23.37 -10.14 11.85
CA TRP A 421 -22.40 -9.87 12.92
C TRP A 421 -21.61 -8.57 12.66
N ILE A 422 -21.24 -8.31 11.41
CA ILE A 422 -20.56 -7.07 11.02
C ILE A 422 -21.56 -5.91 10.96
N VAL A 423 -22.76 -6.12 10.39
CA VAL A 423 -23.82 -5.09 10.29
C VAL A 423 -24.19 -4.56 11.68
N GLU A 424 -24.42 -5.46 12.64
CA GLU A 424 -24.71 -5.09 14.04
C GLU A 424 -23.58 -4.29 14.68
N GLU A 425 -22.32 -4.58 14.35
CA GLU A 425 -21.19 -3.82 14.87
C GLU A 425 -21.11 -2.43 14.23
N VAL A 426 -21.41 -2.31 12.94
CA VAL A 426 -21.44 -1.02 12.24
C VAL A 426 -22.57 -0.14 12.75
N GLU A 427 -23.74 -0.71 13.06
CA GLU A 427 -24.96 0.01 13.51
C GLU A 427 -25.05 0.14 15.04
N LYS A 428 -23.98 -0.20 15.77
CA LYS A 428 -23.96 -0.35 17.23
C LYS A 428 -24.50 0.85 18.02
N ASN A 429 -24.26 2.08 17.56
CA ASN A 429 -24.66 3.30 18.25
C ASN A 429 -25.91 3.96 17.60
N GLY A 430 -26.64 3.24 16.76
CA GLY A 430 -27.77 3.75 16.00
C GLY A 430 -27.41 4.39 14.66
N GLU A 431 -26.20 4.18 14.20
CA GLU A 431 -25.80 4.56 12.84
C GLU A 431 -26.56 3.73 11.81
N HIS A 432 -26.84 4.34 10.66
CA HIS A 432 -27.52 3.66 9.55
C HIS A 432 -26.50 3.15 8.52
N PHE A 433 -26.43 1.83 8.36
CA PHE A 433 -25.60 1.21 7.33
C PHE A 433 -26.39 1.03 6.03
N SER A 434 -26.51 2.11 5.25
CA SER A 434 -27.32 2.14 4.01
C SER A 434 -26.93 1.05 3.00
N ARG A 435 -25.66 0.60 3.00
CA ARG A 435 -25.12 -0.46 2.11
C ARG A 435 -25.16 -1.87 2.73
N ALA A 436 -25.85 -2.10 3.86
CA ALA A 436 -25.87 -3.40 4.56
C ALA A 436 -26.34 -4.58 3.70
N GLY A 437 -27.34 -4.38 2.84
CA GLY A 437 -27.81 -5.39 1.91
C GLY A 437 -26.75 -5.75 0.86
N MET A 438 -26.12 -4.74 0.26
CA MET A 438 -25.04 -4.92 -0.71
C MET A 438 -23.81 -5.57 -0.03
N TYR A 439 -23.43 -5.11 1.16
CA TYR A 439 -22.37 -5.72 1.97
C TYR A 439 -22.61 -7.23 2.14
N SER A 440 -23.81 -7.59 2.63
CA SER A 440 -24.17 -8.98 2.94
C SER A 440 -24.16 -9.88 1.70
N PHE A 441 -24.57 -9.36 0.55
CA PHE A 441 -24.53 -10.07 -0.72
C PHE A 441 -23.09 -10.25 -1.22
N LEU A 442 -22.32 -9.17 -1.22
CA LEU A 442 -20.94 -9.18 -1.75
C LEU A 442 -20.03 -10.08 -0.90
N ILE A 443 -20.03 -9.95 0.44
CA ILE A 443 -19.17 -10.76 1.31
C ILE A 443 -19.49 -12.26 1.25
N ARG A 444 -20.74 -12.60 0.97
CA ARG A 444 -21.18 -14.00 0.93
C ARG A 444 -20.88 -14.69 -0.40
N TYR A 445 -21.08 -14.00 -1.53
CA TYR A 445 -21.06 -14.65 -2.85
C TYR A 445 -19.95 -14.13 -3.75
N ILE A 446 -19.82 -12.82 -3.88
CA ILE A 446 -18.95 -12.22 -4.91
C ILE A 446 -17.50 -12.15 -4.44
N VAL A 447 -17.26 -11.66 -3.23
CA VAL A 447 -15.89 -11.56 -2.69
C VAL A 447 -15.18 -12.91 -2.66
N PRO A 448 -15.74 -14.00 -2.10
CA PRO A 448 -15.03 -15.29 -2.10
C PRO A 448 -14.77 -15.82 -3.50
N ALA A 449 -15.71 -15.66 -4.45
CA ALA A 449 -15.52 -16.13 -5.82
C ALA A 449 -14.37 -15.39 -6.50
N VAL A 450 -14.34 -14.05 -6.41
CA VAL A 450 -13.29 -13.23 -7.02
C VAL A 450 -11.93 -13.45 -6.35
N MET A 451 -11.90 -13.59 -5.01
CA MET A 451 -10.66 -13.87 -4.28
C MET A 451 -10.06 -15.22 -4.62
N LEU A 452 -10.89 -16.22 -4.83
CA LEU A 452 -10.42 -17.54 -5.29
C LEU A 452 -9.83 -17.44 -6.70
N VAL A 453 -10.48 -16.73 -7.61
CA VAL A 453 -9.96 -16.51 -8.97
C VAL A 453 -8.63 -15.75 -8.92
N LEU A 454 -8.57 -14.64 -8.15
CA LEU A 454 -7.34 -13.87 -7.98
C LEU A 454 -6.19 -14.73 -7.43
N PHE A 455 -6.47 -15.56 -6.43
CA PHE A 455 -5.50 -16.50 -5.87
C PHE A 455 -4.99 -17.50 -6.91
N LEU A 456 -5.89 -18.12 -7.67
CA LEU A 456 -5.52 -19.12 -8.67
C LEU A 456 -4.70 -18.54 -9.84
N VAL A 457 -5.02 -17.31 -10.25
CA VAL A 457 -4.27 -16.61 -11.31
C VAL A 457 -2.92 -16.11 -10.80
N SER A 458 -2.89 -15.43 -9.64
CA SER A 458 -1.65 -14.88 -9.08
C SER A 458 -0.63 -15.96 -8.69
N THR A 459 -1.09 -17.18 -8.40
CA THR A 459 -0.24 -18.34 -8.12
C THR A 459 0.12 -19.17 -9.34
N GLY A 460 -0.38 -18.81 -10.53
CA GLY A 460 -0.10 -19.54 -11.78
C GLY A 460 -0.81 -20.88 -11.90
N PHE A 461 -1.78 -21.22 -11.01
CA PHE A 461 -2.59 -22.43 -11.15
C PHE A 461 -3.51 -22.37 -12.36
N ILE A 462 -3.96 -21.17 -12.73
CA ILE A 462 -4.75 -20.92 -13.94
C ILE A 462 -3.97 -19.93 -14.80
N ASN A 463 -3.47 -20.38 -15.94
CA ASN A 463 -2.92 -19.51 -16.97
C ASN A 463 -4.09 -18.89 -17.73
N MET A 464 -4.65 -17.81 -17.20
CA MET A 464 -5.64 -17.00 -17.94
C MET A 464 -4.94 -16.02 -18.90
N LEU A 465 -3.64 -15.87 -18.77
CA LEU A 465 -2.79 -14.93 -19.50
C LEU A 465 -1.95 -15.62 -20.61
#